data_c958d8855a74bb6faa3a3135f975c14d
#
_entry.id   c958d8855a74bb6faa3a3135f975c14d
#
_cell.length_a   1.000
_cell.length_b   1.000
_cell.length_c   1.000
_cell.angle_alpha   90.00
_cell.angle_beta   90.00
_cell.angle_gamma   90.00
#
_symmetry.space_group_name_H-M   'P 1'
#
loop_
_entity.id
_entity.type
_entity.pdbx_description
1 polymer ?
#
loop_
_entity_poly.entity_id
_entity_poly.type
_entity_poly.pdbx_seq_one_letter_code
_entity_poly.pdbx_strand_id
1 'polypeptide(L)'
;MSNNKRRRHTPEQIIRKLAEGHKQLSSGKELEEVCRHLEIAESTWHRWIAQYCGMKANDAKRLKELEGENGRLKKIVANQALDIDMLREVAKGGILTPNRKRRAVIMLRERFGVSERQACKTVGQPRSTQRLPERVVPDEEQLLVEFLIKFSKQRPRWGWRRAAKQARRDGWDVNDKRVKRLWRLHGLRVPAKKRKKRLTGIGTHLGAMSPIRPNVLWALDFQFDTTVDGRTLKMLNVIDEFTRECLAINVHRTIDADGVVRVLDRLTIEHGPPIYLRFDNGGEFIAQAVADWCRFNSVNTIFIDPGSPWQNAWVESFNGRFRDELLNLWRFDSLLEARVIIEDHRIDYNMNRPHTAHGDLTPTEFADQWRINHQPKVA
;
A
#
# COMPACT_ATOMS: atom_id res chain seq x y z
N MET A 1 8.63 75.25 -18.07
CA MET A 1 8.48 74.16 -19.02
C MET A 1 7.03 73.71 -19.00
N SER A 2 6.29 74.01 -20.05
CA SER A 2 4.83 73.76 -20.16
C SER A 2 4.60 72.25 -20.37
N ASN A 3 3.90 71.64 -19.43
CA ASN A 3 3.53 70.22 -19.44
C ASN A 3 2.36 70.02 -20.44
N ASN A 4 2.69 69.81 -21.70
CA ASN A 4 1.70 69.67 -22.79
C ASN A 4 1.04 68.28 -22.68
N LYS A 5 0.05 68.11 -21.79
CA LYS A 5 -0.77 66.92 -21.70
C LYS A 5 -1.48 66.73 -23.03
N ARG A 6 -1.08 65.75 -23.85
CA ARG A 6 -1.77 65.37 -25.08
C ARG A 6 -3.27 65.16 -24.80
N ARG A 7 -4.11 66.05 -25.30
CA ARG A 7 -5.58 65.97 -25.18
C ARG A 7 -6.04 64.67 -25.89
N ARG A 8 -6.71 63.80 -25.14
CA ARG A 8 -7.30 62.58 -25.73
C ARG A 8 -8.71 62.94 -26.18
N HIS A 9 -8.98 62.81 -27.47
CA HIS A 9 -10.34 63.00 -28.04
C HIS A 9 -11.10 61.68 -28.04
N THR A 10 -12.42 61.73 -27.76
CA THR A 10 -13.32 60.58 -27.91
C THR A 10 -13.57 60.32 -29.41
N PRO A 11 -13.94 59.07 -29.83
CA PRO A 11 -14.30 58.81 -31.23
C PRO A 11 -15.37 59.73 -31.79
N GLU A 12 -16.36 60.08 -30.97
CA GLU A 12 -17.41 61.05 -31.35
C GLU A 12 -16.85 62.47 -31.60
N GLN A 13 -15.94 62.91 -30.74
CA GLN A 13 -15.28 64.22 -30.94
C GLN A 13 -14.40 64.23 -32.17
N ILE A 14 -13.71 63.11 -32.46
CA ILE A 14 -12.90 62.96 -33.67
C ILE A 14 -13.77 63.07 -34.92
N ILE A 15 -14.89 62.37 -35.01
CA ILE A 15 -15.79 62.41 -36.16
C ILE A 15 -16.40 63.81 -36.35
N ARG A 16 -16.82 64.48 -35.27
CA ARG A 16 -17.29 65.86 -35.36
C ARG A 16 -16.22 66.80 -35.89
N LYS A 17 -14.98 66.71 -35.38
CA LYS A 17 -13.88 67.52 -35.84
C LYS A 17 -13.50 67.18 -37.29
N LEU A 18 -13.53 65.91 -37.71
CA LEU A 18 -13.34 65.51 -39.10
C LEU A 18 -14.41 66.09 -40.03
N ALA A 19 -15.70 66.04 -39.63
CA ALA A 19 -16.84 66.63 -40.39
C ALA A 19 -16.74 68.14 -40.52
N GLU A 20 -16.32 68.81 -39.44
CA GLU A 20 -16.10 70.24 -39.43
C GLU A 20 -14.89 70.62 -40.30
N GLY A 21 -13.77 69.88 -40.21
CA GLY A 21 -12.59 70.08 -41.03
C GLY A 21 -12.86 69.86 -42.52
N HIS A 22 -13.61 68.84 -42.91
CA HIS A 22 -14.01 68.57 -44.27
C HIS A 22 -14.91 69.73 -44.84
N LYS A 23 -15.81 70.29 -44.03
CA LYS A 23 -16.61 71.42 -44.41
C LYS A 23 -15.74 72.68 -44.65
N GLN A 24 -14.70 72.90 -43.84
CA GLN A 24 -13.82 74.03 -43.99
C GLN A 24 -12.87 73.84 -45.22
N LEU A 25 -12.39 72.64 -45.49
CA LEU A 25 -11.61 72.31 -46.69
C LEU A 25 -12.45 72.50 -47.97
N SER A 26 -13.72 72.10 -47.98
CA SER A 26 -14.64 72.34 -49.11
C SER A 26 -15.03 73.84 -49.32
N SER A 27 -14.78 74.68 -48.34
CA SER A 27 -14.94 76.15 -48.45
C SER A 27 -13.66 76.87 -48.92
N GLY A 28 -12.61 76.09 -49.33
CA GLY A 28 -11.36 76.63 -49.92
C GLY A 28 -10.27 76.99 -48.92
N LYS A 29 -10.35 76.55 -47.64
CA LYS A 29 -9.28 76.78 -46.69
C LYS A 29 -8.15 75.74 -46.85
N GLU A 30 -6.90 76.15 -46.60
CA GLU A 30 -5.72 75.26 -46.56
C GLU A 30 -5.74 74.30 -45.39
N LEU A 31 -5.22 73.10 -45.56
CA LEU A 31 -5.22 72.08 -44.54
C LEU A 31 -4.50 72.52 -43.24
N GLU A 32 -3.46 73.28 -43.34
CA GLU A 32 -2.73 73.82 -42.22
C GLU A 32 -3.58 74.72 -41.32
N GLU A 33 -4.43 75.63 -41.96
CA GLU A 33 -5.33 76.50 -41.23
C GLU A 33 -6.42 75.70 -40.53
N VAL A 34 -6.95 74.67 -41.19
CA VAL A 34 -7.99 73.79 -40.62
C VAL A 34 -7.42 73.00 -39.39
N CYS A 35 -6.24 72.49 -39.50
CA CYS A 35 -5.59 71.81 -38.40
C CYS A 35 -5.29 72.72 -37.22
N ARG A 36 -4.90 73.96 -37.48
CA ARG A 36 -4.73 75.02 -36.47
C ARG A 36 -6.00 75.38 -35.78
N HIS A 37 -7.07 75.51 -36.54
CA HIS A 37 -8.44 75.80 -35.99
C HIS A 37 -8.94 74.64 -35.12
N LEU A 38 -8.75 73.41 -35.50
CA LEU A 38 -9.16 72.25 -34.77
C LEU A 38 -8.27 71.90 -33.61
N GLU A 39 -7.14 72.62 -33.40
CA GLU A 39 -6.14 72.38 -32.37
C GLU A 39 -5.51 70.97 -32.44
N ILE A 40 -5.21 70.48 -33.68
CA ILE A 40 -4.59 69.19 -33.94
C ILE A 40 -3.42 69.32 -34.89
N ALA A 41 -2.48 68.37 -34.81
CA ALA A 41 -1.39 68.29 -35.78
C ALA A 41 -1.87 67.62 -37.09
N GLU A 42 -1.33 68.00 -38.24
CA GLU A 42 -1.63 67.35 -39.53
C GLU A 42 -1.46 65.85 -39.53
N SER A 43 -0.43 65.36 -38.89
CA SER A 43 -0.24 63.92 -38.69
C SER A 43 -1.38 63.24 -37.95
N THR A 44 -2.02 63.99 -37.01
CA THR A 44 -3.18 63.51 -36.29
C THR A 44 -4.43 63.51 -37.16
N TRP A 45 -4.60 64.54 -38.02
CA TRP A 45 -5.65 64.63 -39.00
C TRP A 45 -5.62 63.46 -39.98
N HIS A 46 -4.48 63.18 -40.63
CA HIS A 46 -4.32 62.05 -41.55
C HIS A 46 -4.59 60.69 -40.86
N ARG A 47 -4.10 60.53 -39.68
CA ARG A 47 -4.38 59.30 -38.88
C ARG A 47 -5.88 59.16 -38.57
N TRP A 48 -6.57 60.24 -38.24
CA TRP A 48 -7.98 60.20 -37.98
C TRP A 48 -8.79 59.92 -39.25
N ILE A 49 -8.42 60.50 -40.39
CA ILE A 49 -9.03 60.17 -41.67
C ILE A 49 -8.87 58.68 -41.97
N ALA A 50 -7.67 58.15 -41.88
CA ALA A 50 -7.42 56.72 -42.13
C ALA A 50 -8.22 55.79 -41.23
N GLN A 51 -8.50 56.23 -40.01
CA GLN A 51 -9.17 55.38 -39.02
C GLN A 51 -10.72 55.59 -38.97
N TYR A 52 -11.23 56.80 -39.27
CA TYR A 52 -12.64 57.15 -39.05
C TYR A 52 -13.34 57.76 -40.29
N CYS A 53 -12.70 57.85 -41.48
CA CYS A 53 -13.33 58.41 -42.67
C CYS A 53 -14.56 57.56 -43.06
N GLY A 54 -15.69 58.21 -43.26
CA GLY A 54 -16.96 57.58 -43.66
C GLY A 54 -17.76 56.89 -42.52
N MET A 55 -17.26 56.89 -41.28
CA MET A 55 -17.98 56.32 -40.13
C MET A 55 -18.94 57.36 -39.50
N LYS A 56 -20.13 56.87 -39.09
CA LYS A 56 -20.98 57.60 -38.20
C LYS A 56 -20.50 57.55 -36.76
N ALA A 57 -20.84 58.53 -35.92
CA ALA A 57 -20.40 58.59 -34.53
C ALA A 57 -20.75 57.33 -33.74
N ASN A 58 -21.89 56.71 -34.00
CA ASN A 58 -22.31 55.46 -33.37
C ASN A 58 -21.46 54.26 -33.79
N ASP A 59 -21.03 54.20 -35.07
CA ASP A 59 -20.22 53.14 -35.59
C ASP A 59 -18.78 53.17 -34.99
N ALA A 60 -18.24 54.37 -34.81
CA ALA A 60 -16.95 54.55 -34.17
C ALA A 60 -16.96 54.18 -32.68
N LYS A 61 -18.05 54.45 -31.98
CA LYS A 61 -18.24 54.00 -30.60
C LYS A 61 -18.31 52.48 -30.54
N ARG A 62 -19.10 51.87 -31.43
CA ARG A 62 -19.22 50.40 -31.54
C ARG A 62 -17.90 49.72 -31.90
N LEU A 63 -17.13 50.30 -32.83
CA LEU A 63 -15.80 49.80 -33.17
C LEU A 63 -14.88 49.72 -31.93
N LYS A 64 -14.84 50.78 -31.13
CA LYS A 64 -14.01 50.84 -29.93
C LYS A 64 -14.47 49.85 -28.86
N GLU A 65 -15.78 49.65 -28.72
CA GLU A 65 -16.34 48.62 -27.81
C GLU A 65 -15.91 47.22 -28.27
N LEU A 66 -16.03 46.90 -29.57
CA LEU A 66 -15.64 45.65 -30.16
C LEU A 66 -14.12 45.39 -30.07
N GLU A 67 -13.29 46.43 -30.30
CA GLU A 67 -11.84 46.33 -30.10
C GLU A 67 -11.49 46.00 -28.63
N GLY A 68 -12.16 46.65 -27.67
CA GLY A 68 -12.01 46.39 -26.25
C GLY A 68 -12.47 44.99 -25.88
N GLU A 69 -13.59 44.52 -26.40
CA GLU A 69 -14.09 43.17 -26.22
C GLU A 69 -13.14 42.14 -26.83
N ASN A 70 -12.67 42.33 -28.05
CA ASN A 70 -11.72 41.48 -28.72
C ASN A 70 -10.41 41.36 -27.92
N GLY A 71 -9.90 42.51 -27.43
CA GLY A 71 -8.70 42.50 -26.54
C GLY A 71 -8.94 41.72 -25.26
N ARG A 72 -10.13 41.79 -24.66
CA ARG A 72 -10.52 41.01 -23.48
C ARG A 72 -10.62 39.51 -23.80
N LEU A 73 -11.29 39.15 -24.90
CA LEU A 73 -11.47 37.79 -25.35
C LEU A 73 -10.11 37.11 -25.65
N LYS A 74 -9.21 37.82 -26.37
CA LYS A 74 -7.83 37.31 -26.63
C LYS A 74 -7.08 36.98 -25.36
N LYS A 75 -7.20 37.80 -24.30
CA LYS A 75 -6.59 37.53 -22.99
C LYS A 75 -7.18 36.29 -22.30
N ILE A 76 -8.51 36.16 -22.40
CA ILE A 76 -9.19 34.97 -21.82
C ILE A 76 -8.74 33.70 -22.54
N VAL A 77 -8.72 33.69 -23.87
CA VAL A 77 -8.27 32.52 -24.66
C VAL A 77 -6.82 32.16 -24.36
N ALA A 78 -5.92 33.14 -24.29
CA ALA A 78 -4.53 32.92 -23.95
C ALA A 78 -4.36 32.28 -22.55
N ASN A 79 -5.10 32.76 -21.55
CA ASN A 79 -5.09 32.21 -20.21
C ASN A 79 -5.68 30.78 -20.16
N GLN A 80 -6.76 30.54 -20.89
CA GLN A 80 -7.36 29.20 -20.97
C GLN A 80 -6.42 28.19 -21.67
N ALA A 81 -5.76 28.60 -22.75
CA ALA A 81 -4.77 27.75 -23.42
C ALA A 81 -3.62 27.35 -22.47
N LEU A 82 -3.10 28.31 -21.71
CA LEU A 82 -2.07 28.06 -20.71
C LEU A 82 -2.58 27.12 -19.59
N ASP A 83 -3.79 27.33 -19.09
CA ASP A 83 -4.39 26.47 -18.06
C ASP A 83 -4.60 25.04 -18.58
N ILE A 84 -5.01 24.88 -19.85
CA ILE A 84 -5.16 23.56 -20.50
C ILE A 84 -3.81 22.84 -20.59
N ASP A 85 -2.75 23.52 -21.02
CA ASP A 85 -1.43 22.91 -21.12
C ASP A 85 -0.86 22.51 -19.75
N MET A 86 -1.07 23.35 -18.74
CA MET A 86 -0.73 23.01 -17.35
C MET A 86 -1.51 21.77 -16.86
N LEU A 87 -2.80 21.68 -17.14
CA LEU A 87 -3.63 20.54 -16.75
C LEU A 87 -3.21 19.25 -17.48
N ARG A 88 -2.88 19.33 -18.76
CA ARG A 88 -2.34 18.20 -19.52
C ARG A 88 -1.04 17.67 -18.92
N GLU A 89 -0.16 18.55 -18.53
CA GLU A 89 1.13 18.15 -17.92
C GLU A 89 0.92 17.50 -16.55
N VAL A 90 0.02 18.03 -15.73
CA VAL A 90 -0.35 17.45 -14.43
C VAL A 90 -1.02 16.08 -14.59
N ALA A 91 -1.85 15.91 -15.64
CA ALA A 91 -2.56 14.65 -15.91
C ALA A 91 -1.61 13.49 -16.25
N LYS A 92 -0.46 13.76 -16.89
CA LYS A 92 0.59 12.74 -17.14
C LYS A 92 1.12 12.11 -15.85
N GLY A 93 1.03 12.80 -14.74
CA GLY A 93 1.47 12.33 -13.42
C GLY A 93 0.49 11.39 -12.68
N GLY A 94 -0.71 11.15 -13.21
CA GLY A 94 -1.76 10.34 -12.61
C GLY A 94 -2.45 10.99 -11.40
N ILE A 95 -3.17 10.18 -10.57
CA ILE A 95 -4.00 10.67 -9.46
C ILE A 95 -3.17 11.51 -8.47
N LEU A 96 -3.61 12.74 -8.22
CA LEU A 96 -2.93 13.70 -7.36
C LEU A 96 -3.24 13.48 -5.87
N THR A 97 -2.33 12.81 -5.18
CA THR A 97 -2.29 12.84 -3.72
C THR A 97 -1.85 14.23 -3.20
N PRO A 98 -2.09 14.61 -1.93
CA PRO A 98 -1.67 15.90 -1.40
C PRO A 98 -0.18 16.23 -1.64
N ASN A 99 0.72 15.27 -1.49
CA ASN A 99 2.15 15.45 -1.76
C ASN A 99 2.45 15.62 -3.25
N ARG A 100 1.73 14.91 -4.12
CA ARG A 100 1.85 15.08 -5.58
C ARG A 100 1.33 16.44 -6.02
N LYS A 101 0.24 16.93 -5.42
CA LYS A 101 -0.25 18.29 -5.67
C LYS A 101 0.81 19.35 -5.35
N ARG A 102 1.51 19.22 -4.19
CA ARG A 102 2.61 20.13 -3.83
C ARG A 102 3.72 20.15 -4.89
N ARG A 103 4.17 18.98 -5.31
CA ARG A 103 5.20 18.84 -6.36
C ARG A 103 4.72 19.38 -7.70
N ALA A 104 3.45 19.12 -8.07
CA ALA A 104 2.86 19.64 -9.29
C ALA A 104 2.82 21.18 -9.30
N VAL A 105 2.48 21.83 -8.17
CA VAL A 105 2.53 23.31 -8.06
C VAL A 105 3.95 23.84 -8.28
N ILE A 106 4.97 23.20 -7.69
CA ILE A 106 6.37 23.60 -7.88
C ILE A 106 6.76 23.43 -9.35
N MET A 107 6.52 22.28 -9.95
CA MET A 107 6.81 21.99 -11.35
C MET A 107 6.12 22.98 -12.31
N LEU A 108 4.84 23.33 -12.08
CA LEU A 108 4.13 24.30 -12.91
C LEU A 108 4.77 25.69 -12.83
N ARG A 109 5.23 26.11 -11.66
CA ARG A 109 5.92 27.40 -11.48
C ARG A 109 7.25 27.43 -12.23
N GLU A 110 8.03 26.35 -12.13
CA GLU A 110 9.35 26.25 -12.78
C GLU A 110 9.23 26.15 -14.31
N ARG A 111 8.28 25.35 -14.80
CA ARG A 111 8.16 25.07 -16.24
C ARG A 111 7.39 26.15 -17.01
N PHE A 112 6.34 26.71 -16.44
CA PHE A 112 5.47 27.67 -17.11
C PHE A 112 5.64 29.10 -16.61
N GLY A 113 6.50 29.36 -15.62
CA GLY A 113 6.75 30.70 -15.07
C GLY A 113 5.52 31.34 -14.41
N VAL A 114 4.50 30.53 -14.07
CA VAL A 114 3.24 31.04 -13.51
C VAL A 114 3.37 31.34 -12.02
N SER A 115 2.48 32.26 -11.54
CA SER A 115 2.42 32.56 -10.11
C SER A 115 1.95 31.36 -9.26
N GLU A 116 2.41 31.28 -8.01
CA GLU A 116 1.92 30.27 -7.03
C GLU A 116 0.39 30.23 -6.96
N ARG A 117 -0.26 31.41 -7.02
CA ARG A 117 -1.72 31.51 -6.98
C ARG A 117 -2.37 30.79 -8.16
N GLN A 118 -1.85 30.97 -9.36
CA GLN A 118 -2.36 30.34 -10.58
C GLN A 118 -2.07 28.83 -10.56
N ALA A 119 -0.85 28.40 -10.26
CA ALA A 119 -0.50 27.00 -10.16
C ALA A 119 -1.36 26.27 -9.12
N CYS A 120 -1.56 26.85 -7.93
CA CYS A 120 -2.44 26.29 -6.91
C CYS A 120 -3.90 26.19 -7.36
N LYS A 121 -4.42 27.19 -8.08
CA LYS A 121 -5.77 27.17 -8.64
C LYS A 121 -5.93 26.04 -9.66
N THR A 122 -4.99 25.89 -10.59
CA THR A 122 -5.00 24.86 -11.63
C THR A 122 -4.96 23.44 -11.03
N VAL A 123 -4.16 23.21 -9.99
CA VAL A 123 -4.02 21.90 -9.32
C VAL A 123 -5.15 21.64 -8.31
N GLY A 124 -5.94 22.64 -7.97
CA GLY A 124 -6.98 22.56 -6.94
C GLY A 124 -6.39 22.36 -5.54
N GLN A 125 -5.30 23.10 -5.19
CA GLN A 125 -4.67 23.07 -3.87
C GLN A 125 -4.77 24.42 -3.17
N PRO A 126 -5.25 24.50 -1.92
CA PRO A 126 -5.21 25.75 -1.15
C PRO A 126 -3.77 26.23 -0.95
N ARG A 127 -3.52 27.54 -1.11
CA ARG A 127 -2.18 28.12 -0.91
C ARG A 127 -1.67 27.95 0.52
N SER A 128 -2.56 28.00 1.52
CA SER A 128 -2.21 27.67 2.91
C SER A 128 -1.59 26.30 3.02
N THR A 129 -2.19 25.28 2.36
CA THR A 129 -1.65 23.91 2.34
C THR A 129 -0.32 23.83 1.59
N GLN A 130 -0.14 24.61 0.49
CA GLN A 130 1.12 24.65 -0.25
C GLN A 130 2.28 25.18 0.61
N ARG A 131 2.00 26.17 1.45
CA ARG A 131 2.98 26.86 2.30
C ARG A 131 3.23 26.21 3.67
N LEU A 132 2.44 25.16 4.02
CA LEU A 132 2.74 24.40 5.22
C LEU A 132 4.14 23.80 5.11
N PRO A 133 4.98 23.89 6.15
CA PRO A 133 6.28 23.24 6.15
C PRO A 133 6.12 21.74 5.89
N GLU A 134 7.10 21.12 5.27
CA GLU A 134 7.12 19.67 5.19
C GLU A 134 7.08 19.10 6.60
N ARG A 135 6.24 18.06 6.77
CA ARG A 135 6.13 17.41 8.07
C ARG A 135 7.47 16.78 8.40
N VAL A 136 8.15 17.33 9.39
CA VAL A 136 9.33 16.69 9.97
C VAL A 136 8.89 15.32 10.50
N VAL A 137 9.50 14.27 9.97
CA VAL A 137 9.27 12.91 10.48
C VAL A 137 10.00 12.83 11.83
N PRO A 138 9.32 12.53 12.93
CA PRO A 138 9.98 12.37 14.23
C PRO A 138 11.04 11.27 14.14
N ASP A 139 12.16 11.41 14.82
CA ASP A 139 13.24 10.41 14.87
C ASP A 139 12.70 9.02 15.24
N GLU A 140 11.74 8.97 16.16
CA GLU A 140 11.02 7.75 16.53
C GLU A 140 10.29 7.07 15.33
N GLU A 141 9.73 7.85 14.38
CA GLU A 141 9.09 7.27 13.19
C GLU A 141 10.15 6.70 12.23
N GLN A 142 11.34 7.29 12.16
CA GLN A 142 12.46 6.76 11.36
C GLN A 142 12.97 5.44 11.94
N LEU A 143 13.20 5.39 13.25
CA LEU A 143 13.60 4.17 13.96
C LEU A 143 12.56 3.04 13.78
N LEU A 144 11.27 3.38 13.88
CA LEU A 144 10.20 2.42 13.60
C LEU A 144 10.24 1.92 12.15
N VAL A 145 10.51 2.78 11.18
CA VAL A 145 10.65 2.38 9.76
C VAL A 145 11.82 1.43 9.58
N GLU A 146 12.98 1.72 10.18
CA GLU A 146 14.16 0.84 10.14
C GLU A 146 13.85 -0.53 10.74
N PHE A 147 13.17 -0.55 11.89
CA PHE A 147 12.67 -1.78 12.50
C PHE A 147 11.77 -2.57 11.53
N LEU A 148 10.78 -1.91 10.92
CA LEU A 148 9.86 -2.57 9.98
C LEU A 148 10.55 -3.11 8.74
N ILE A 149 11.55 -2.39 8.20
CA ILE A 149 12.37 -2.85 7.08
C ILE A 149 13.20 -4.07 7.47
N LYS A 150 13.89 -4.02 8.62
CA LYS A 150 14.67 -5.15 9.17
C LYS A 150 13.77 -6.37 9.37
N PHE A 151 12.63 -6.19 10.02
CA PHE A 151 11.64 -7.24 10.25
C PHE A 151 11.15 -7.88 8.95
N SER A 152 10.83 -7.08 7.92
CA SER A 152 10.35 -7.60 6.63
C SER A 152 11.42 -8.40 5.88
N LYS A 153 12.70 -8.08 6.05
CA LYS A 153 13.83 -8.85 5.49
C LYS A 153 14.02 -10.17 6.21
N GLN A 154 13.94 -10.17 7.53
CA GLN A 154 14.08 -11.38 8.34
C GLN A 154 12.88 -12.34 8.16
N ARG A 155 11.68 -11.78 7.95
CA ARG A 155 10.43 -12.54 7.86
C ARG A 155 9.61 -12.13 6.62
N PRO A 156 10.06 -12.45 5.42
CA PRO A 156 9.50 -11.92 4.16
C PRO A 156 8.04 -12.35 3.92
N ARG A 157 7.57 -13.41 4.58
CA ARG A 157 6.18 -13.91 4.49
C ARG A 157 5.27 -13.38 5.59
N TRP A 158 5.79 -12.55 6.50
CA TRP A 158 5.00 -11.94 7.56
C TRP A 158 4.55 -10.53 7.16
N GLY A 159 3.26 -10.27 7.28
CA GLY A 159 2.67 -8.98 6.91
C GLY A 159 2.67 -7.99 8.08
N TRP A 160 2.22 -6.77 7.80
CA TRP A 160 2.17 -5.65 8.73
C TRP A 160 1.47 -5.95 10.07
N ARG A 161 0.46 -6.86 10.09
CA ARG A 161 -0.22 -7.23 11.34
C ARG A 161 0.72 -7.90 12.33
N ARG A 162 1.56 -8.84 11.84
CA ARG A 162 2.56 -9.49 12.69
C ARG A 162 3.70 -8.55 13.04
N ALA A 163 4.10 -7.69 12.10
CA ALA A 163 5.09 -6.65 12.38
C ALA A 163 4.60 -5.68 13.48
N ALA A 164 3.32 -5.31 13.49
CA ALA A 164 2.75 -4.48 14.54
C ALA A 164 2.72 -5.18 15.91
N LYS A 165 2.41 -6.48 15.93
CA LYS A 165 2.44 -7.29 17.15
C LYS A 165 3.85 -7.41 17.69
N GLN A 166 4.81 -7.71 16.82
CA GLN A 166 6.21 -7.80 17.21
C GLN A 166 6.74 -6.44 17.73
N ALA A 167 6.43 -5.35 17.03
CA ALA A 167 6.83 -4.03 17.50
C ALA A 167 6.34 -3.74 18.93
N ARG A 168 5.08 -4.06 19.25
CA ARG A 168 4.55 -3.89 20.63
C ARG A 168 5.27 -4.78 21.64
N ARG A 169 5.62 -6.01 21.26
CA ARG A 169 6.41 -6.92 22.12
C ARG A 169 7.80 -6.36 22.40
N ASP A 170 8.38 -5.69 21.41
CA ASP A 170 9.69 -5.05 21.53
C ASP A 170 9.59 -3.66 22.22
N GLY A 171 8.44 -3.32 22.82
CA GLY A 171 8.25 -2.11 23.62
C GLY A 171 7.81 -0.87 22.85
N TRP A 172 7.49 -0.98 21.55
CA TRP A 172 6.99 0.17 20.78
C TRP A 172 5.52 0.47 21.10
N ASP A 173 5.22 1.71 21.46
CA ASP A 173 3.83 2.18 21.52
C ASP A 173 3.34 2.53 20.11
N VAL A 174 2.77 1.55 19.42
CA VAL A 174 2.34 1.71 18.02
C VAL A 174 0.92 1.24 17.78
N ASN A 175 0.20 2.05 17.01
CA ASN A 175 -1.12 1.69 16.52
C ASN A 175 -1.00 0.94 15.18
N ASP A 176 -1.88 -0.05 14.97
CA ASP A 176 -1.99 -0.83 13.74
C ASP A 176 -2.12 0.06 12.49
N LYS A 177 -2.86 1.17 12.58
CA LYS A 177 -3.03 2.12 11.47
C LYS A 177 -1.69 2.78 11.10
N ARG A 178 -0.85 3.15 12.10
CA ARG A 178 0.49 3.75 11.89
C ARG A 178 1.40 2.74 11.20
N VAL A 179 1.51 1.52 11.71
CA VAL A 179 2.33 0.45 11.13
C VAL A 179 1.87 0.12 9.71
N LYS A 180 0.56 -0.06 9.49
CA LYS A 180 0.00 -0.33 8.15
C LYS A 180 0.31 0.77 7.14
N ARG A 181 0.27 2.05 7.56
CA ARG A 181 0.62 3.20 6.72
C ARG A 181 2.08 3.16 6.31
N LEU A 182 3.00 3.00 7.28
CA LEU A 182 4.44 2.93 7.03
C LEU A 182 4.80 1.71 6.18
N TRP A 183 4.24 0.54 6.47
CA TRP A 183 4.41 -0.69 5.70
C TRP A 183 4.09 -0.51 4.21
N ARG A 184 2.99 0.19 3.92
CA ARG A 184 2.60 0.51 2.53
C ARG A 184 3.49 1.56 1.89
N LEU A 185 3.87 2.59 2.65
CA LEU A 185 4.70 3.70 2.17
C LEU A 185 6.07 3.20 1.69
N HIS A 186 6.66 2.26 2.44
CA HIS A 186 7.97 1.67 2.14
C HIS A 186 7.90 0.42 1.25
N GLY A 187 6.74 0.11 0.69
CA GLY A 187 6.58 -1.00 -0.26
C GLY A 187 6.77 -2.41 0.32
N LEU A 188 6.73 -2.58 1.65
CA LEU A 188 6.97 -3.84 2.36
C LEU A 188 5.81 -4.85 2.19
N ARG A 189 5.26 -4.97 0.98
CA ARG A 189 4.08 -5.82 0.73
C ARG A 189 4.49 -7.28 0.61
N VAL A 190 3.81 -8.14 1.35
CA VAL A 190 3.87 -9.59 1.14
C VAL A 190 3.06 -9.93 -0.11
N PRO A 191 3.57 -10.78 -1.02
CA PRO A 191 2.80 -11.24 -2.18
C PRO A 191 1.46 -11.85 -1.76
N ALA A 192 0.39 -11.47 -2.45
CA ALA A 192 -0.94 -11.98 -2.15
C ALA A 192 -1.01 -13.49 -2.50
N LYS A 193 -1.48 -14.31 -1.55
CA LYS A 193 -1.80 -15.71 -1.86
C LYS A 193 -2.96 -15.74 -2.84
N LYS A 194 -2.87 -16.56 -3.89
CA LYS A 194 -4.01 -16.85 -4.78
C LYS A 194 -5.16 -17.39 -3.92
N ARG A 195 -6.30 -16.71 -3.93
CA ARG A 195 -7.49 -17.19 -3.23
C ARG A 195 -7.97 -18.48 -3.89
N LYS A 196 -7.90 -19.60 -3.18
CA LYS A 196 -8.65 -20.78 -3.57
C LYS A 196 -10.15 -20.46 -3.45
N LYS A 197 -10.96 -20.82 -4.46
CA LYS A 197 -12.42 -20.73 -4.33
C LYS A 197 -12.82 -21.58 -3.14
N ARG A 198 -13.46 -20.98 -2.14
CA ARG A 198 -14.07 -21.73 -1.05
C ARG A 198 -15.25 -22.51 -1.69
N LEU A 199 -15.23 -23.82 -1.57
CA LEU A 199 -16.44 -24.60 -1.77
C LEU A 199 -17.42 -24.14 -0.67
N THR A 200 -18.52 -23.55 -1.09
CA THR A 200 -19.64 -23.19 -0.22
C THR A 200 -20.42 -24.45 0.07
N GLY A 201 -19.94 -25.25 1.01
CA GLY A 201 -20.70 -26.35 1.63
C GLY A 201 -20.95 -26.01 3.08
N ILE A 202 -22.08 -26.44 3.64
CA ILE A 202 -22.35 -26.39 5.06
C ILE A 202 -21.32 -27.32 5.71
N GLY A 203 -20.26 -26.72 6.27
CA GLY A 203 -19.28 -27.45 7.06
C GLY A 203 -19.93 -27.92 8.35
N THR A 204 -20.43 -29.12 8.35
CA THR A 204 -20.84 -29.80 9.59
C THR A 204 -19.56 -30.12 10.36
N HIS A 205 -19.21 -29.28 11.31
CA HIS A 205 -18.15 -29.54 12.32
C HIS A 205 -18.60 -30.56 13.37
N LEU A 206 -19.58 -31.38 13.07
CA LEU A 206 -20.09 -32.46 13.93
C LEU A 206 -19.06 -33.59 13.95
N GLY A 207 -18.34 -33.73 15.06
CA GLY A 207 -17.49 -34.88 15.38
C GLY A 207 -15.99 -34.67 15.46
N ALA A 208 -15.42 -33.49 15.13
CA ALA A 208 -14.01 -33.25 15.39
C ALA A 208 -13.78 -33.04 16.90
N MET A 209 -13.09 -33.98 17.55
CA MET A 209 -12.68 -33.80 18.93
C MET A 209 -11.82 -32.52 19.03
N SER A 210 -12.25 -31.59 19.89
CA SER A 210 -11.49 -30.40 20.21
C SER A 210 -10.78 -30.59 21.55
N PRO A 211 -9.44 -30.62 21.59
CA PRO A 211 -8.72 -30.81 22.85
C PRO A 211 -8.93 -29.61 23.78
N ILE A 212 -9.07 -29.87 25.06
CA ILE A 212 -9.32 -28.86 26.11
C ILE A 212 -8.10 -28.56 26.99
N ARG A 213 -7.02 -29.30 26.83
CA ARG A 213 -5.76 -29.13 27.54
C ARG A 213 -4.58 -29.67 26.70
N PRO A 214 -3.33 -29.30 27.04
CA PRO A 214 -2.13 -29.89 26.43
C PRO A 214 -2.09 -31.42 26.53
N ASN A 215 -1.42 -32.08 25.61
CA ASN A 215 -1.25 -33.54 25.56
C ASN A 215 -2.57 -34.34 25.50
N VAL A 216 -3.67 -33.75 25.08
CA VAL A 216 -4.87 -34.51 24.79
C VAL A 216 -4.83 -35.10 23.40
N LEU A 217 -4.41 -34.30 22.41
CA LEU A 217 -4.44 -34.74 21.02
C LEU A 217 -3.21 -34.22 20.29
N TRP A 218 -2.39 -35.16 19.82
CA TRP A 218 -1.32 -34.85 18.88
C TRP A 218 -1.75 -35.20 17.46
N ALA A 219 -1.59 -34.26 16.53
CA ALA A 219 -1.83 -34.46 15.11
C ALA A 219 -0.50 -34.67 14.38
N LEU A 220 -0.44 -35.72 13.58
CA LEU A 220 0.73 -36.12 12.80
C LEU A 220 0.40 -36.00 11.31
N ASP A 221 1.40 -35.59 10.52
CA ASP A 221 1.29 -35.58 9.06
C ASP A 221 2.70 -35.60 8.42
N PHE A 222 2.78 -36.19 7.24
CA PHE A 222 3.99 -36.18 6.44
C PHE A 222 4.02 -35.01 5.48
N GLN A 223 5.18 -34.38 5.37
CA GLN A 223 5.45 -33.36 4.36
C GLN A 223 6.71 -33.71 3.58
N PHE A 224 6.75 -33.35 2.31
CA PHE A 224 7.85 -33.71 1.43
C PHE A 224 8.46 -32.45 0.80
N ASP A 225 9.78 -32.51 0.61
CA ASP A 225 10.56 -31.55 -0.18
C ASP A 225 11.75 -32.27 -0.83
N THR A 226 12.66 -31.53 -1.46
CA THR A 226 13.87 -32.09 -2.08
C THR A 226 15.09 -31.25 -1.78
N THR A 227 16.24 -31.88 -1.68
CA THR A 227 17.54 -31.21 -1.70
C THR A 227 17.89 -30.78 -3.14
N VAL A 228 18.89 -29.90 -3.29
CA VAL A 228 19.35 -29.37 -4.60
C VAL A 228 19.73 -30.50 -5.57
N ASP A 229 20.28 -31.61 -5.04
CA ASP A 229 20.62 -32.82 -5.79
C ASP A 229 19.42 -33.69 -6.20
N GLY A 230 18.18 -33.20 -5.96
CA GLY A 230 16.95 -33.90 -6.31
C GLY A 230 16.50 -35.01 -5.36
N ARG A 231 17.24 -35.29 -4.30
CA ARG A 231 16.87 -36.35 -3.35
C ARG A 231 15.75 -35.88 -2.43
N THR A 232 14.82 -36.79 -2.17
CA THR A 232 13.65 -36.51 -1.32
C THR A 232 14.05 -36.20 0.13
N LEU A 233 13.37 -35.20 0.71
CA LEU A 233 13.28 -34.96 2.15
C LEU A 233 11.88 -35.36 2.59
N LYS A 234 11.78 -36.33 3.50
CA LYS A 234 10.52 -36.71 4.16
C LYS A 234 10.54 -36.15 5.57
N MET A 235 9.50 -35.41 5.94
CA MET A 235 9.38 -34.75 7.24
C MET A 235 8.14 -35.26 7.95
N LEU A 236 8.30 -35.71 9.17
CA LEU A 236 7.21 -36.04 10.08
C LEU A 236 6.95 -34.84 10.98
N ASN A 237 5.80 -34.20 10.82
CA ASN A 237 5.38 -33.09 11.64
C ASN A 237 4.43 -33.58 12.75
N VAL A 238 4.71 -33.23 13.99
CA VAL A 238 3.88 -33.54 15.15
C VAL A 238 3.48 -32.25 15.86
N ILE A 239 2.18 -32.04 16.06
CA ILE A 239 1.63 -30.81 16.65
C ILE A 239 0.68 -31.17 17.78
N ASP A 240 0.80 -30.50 18.92
CA ASP A 240 -0.26 -30.46 19.91
C ASP A 240 -1.40 -29.57 19.43
N GLU A 241 -2.59 -30.13 19.27
CA GLU A 241 -3.73 -29.37 18.73
C GLU A 241 -4.30 -28.34 19.69
N PHE A 242 -4.03 -28.43 20.98
CA PHE A 242 -4.47 -27.44 21.95
C PHE A 242 -3.54 -26.22 21.99
N THR A 243 -2.26 -26.47 22.26
CA THR A 243 -1.25 -25.39 22.39
C THR A 243 -0.79 -24.83 21.05
N ARG A 244 -1.03 -25.55 19.95
CA ARG A 244 -0.44 -25.27 18.63
C ARG A 244 1.09 -25.37 18.59
N GLU A 245 1.71 -25.92 19.60
CA GLU A 245 3.15 -26.20 19.59
C GLU A 245 3.46 -27.22 18.54
N CYS A 246 4.48 -26.95 17.75
CA CYS A 246 5.11 -27.93 16.90
C CYS A 246 6.11 -28.73 17.76
N LEU A 247 5.69 -29.92 18.18
CA LEU A 247 6.49 -30.78 19.08
C LEU A 247 7.71 -31.35 18.35
N ALA A 248 7.55 -31.73 17.07
CA ALA A 248 8.64 -32.22 16.24
C ALA A 248 8.43 -31.90 14.76
N ILE A 249 9.56 -31.70 14.05
CA ILE A 249 9.68 -31.83 12.60
C ILE A 249 10.88 -32.78 12.37
N ASN A 250 10.60 -34.04 12.24
CA ASN A 250 11.68 -35.04 12.04
C ASN A 250 12.01 -35.19 10.55
N VAL A 251 13.25 -34.92 10.14
CA VAL A 251 13.67 -34.87 8.73
C VAL A 251 14.61 -35.97 8.37
N HIS A 252 14.24 -36.82 7.42
CA HIS A 252 15.02 -37.91 6.90
C HIS A 252 14.84 -38.11 5.39
N ARG A 253 15.62 -39.00 4.76
CA ARG A 253 15.39 -39.44 3.38
C ARG A 253 14.16 -40.32 3.28
N THR A 254 14.03 -41.22 4.25
CA THR A 254 12.90 -42.13 4.45
C THR A 254 12.54 -42.16 5.93
N ILE A 255 11.27 -42.29 6.22
CA ILE A 255 10.75 -42.50 7.58
C ILE A 255 9.75 -43.64 7.46
N ASP A 256 10.05 -44.75 8.07
CA ASP A 256 9.22 -45.93 8.22
C ASP A 256 8.44 -45.90 9.54
N ALA A 257 7.66 -46.92 9.83
CA ALA A 257 6.88 -47.02 11.06
C ALA A 257 7.76 -46.99 12.32
N ASP A 258 8.90 -47.63 12.30
CA ASP A 258 9.85 -47.61 13.41
C ASP A 258 10.45 -46.22 13.60
N GLY A 259 10.63 -45.48 12.52
CA GLY A 259 11.02 -44.07 12.55
C GLY A 259 9.97 -43.18 13.21
N VAL A 260 8.68 -43.45 12.96
CA VAL A 260 7.57 -42.77 13.66
C VAL A 260 7.60 -43.10 15.15
N VAL A 261 7.73 -44.39 15.51
CA VAL A 261 7.79 -44.83 16.92
C VAL A 261 8.92 -44.15 17.66
N ARG A 262 10.15 -44.12 17.09
CA ARG A 262 11.29 -43.41 17.72
C ARG A 262 11.01 -41.95 18.00
N VAL A 263 10.26 -41.25 17.13
CA VAL A 263 9.89 -39.84 17.36
C VAL A 263 8.88 -39.75 18.49
N LEU A 264 7.86 -40.63 18.50
CA LEU A 264 6.85 -40.67 19.54
C LEU A 264 7.44 -41.01 20.91
N ASP A 265 8.37 -41.95 21.00
CA ASP A 265 9.08 -42.30 22.26
C ASP A 265 9.79 -41.08 22.82
N ARG A 266 10.59 -40.38 22.00
CA ARG A 266 11.26 -39.15 22.43
C ARG A 266 10.28 -38.11 22.95
N LEU A 267 9.21 -37.83 22.20
CA LEU A 267 8.21 -36.85 22.60
C LEU A 267 7.47 -37.25 23.87
N THR A 268 7.25 -38.54 24.07
CA THR A 268 6.62 -39.06 25.30
C THR A 268 7.51 -38.87 26.52
N ILE A 269 8.82 -38.99 26.38
CA ILE A 269 9.76 -38.69 27.46
C ILE A 269 9.75 -37.18 27.80
N GLU A 270 9.66 -36.33 26.79
CA GLU A 270 9.73 -34.88 26.96
C GLU A 270 8.42 -34.28 27.49
N HIS A 271 7.24 -34.77 27.03
CA HIS A 271 5.93 -34.17 27.24
C HIS A 271 4.93 -35.08 27.98
N GLY A 272 5.25 -36.35 28.15
CA GLY A 272 4.29 -37.39 28.53
C GLY A 272 3.48 -37.90 27.33
N PRO A 273 2.85 -39.09 27.44
CA PRO A 273 2.02 -39.61 26.34
C PRO A 273 0.76 -38.79 26.13
N PRO A 274 0.33 -38.57 24.86
CA PRO A 274 -0.95 -37.97 24.59
C PRO A 274 -2.09 -38.94 24.88
N ILE A 275 -3.33 -38.43 24.99
CA ILE A 275 -4.50 -39.29 25.10
C ILE A 275 -4.89 -39.86 23.74
N TYR A 276 -4.71 -39.06 22.70
CA TYR A 276 -5.08 -39.40 21.32
C TYR A 276 -3.96 -39.03 20.35
N LEU A 277 -3.75 -39.87 19.34
CA LEU A 277 -3.01 -39.54 18.12
C LEU A 277 -4.00 -39.40 16.95
N ARG A 278 -3.85 -38.37 16.14
CA ARG A 278 -4.57 -38.17 14.90
C ARG A 278 -3.61 -38.16 13.72
N PHE A 279 -3.87 -38.99 12.73
CA PHE A 279 -3.09 -39.08 11.50
C PHE A 279 -3.98 -39.57 10.35
N ASP A 280 -3.50 -39.41 9.13
CA ASP A 280 -4.13 -39.96 7.95
C ASP A 280 -3.95 -41.48 7.85
N ASN A 281 -4.56 -42.09 6.81
CA ASN A 281 -4.45 -43.52 6.55
C ASN A 281 -3.16 -43.89 5.80
N GLY A 282 -2.05 -43.18 6.03
CA GLY A 282 -0.75 -43.51 5.46
C GLY A 282 -0.23 -44.86 5.97
N GLY A 283 0.40 -45.62 5.09
CA GLY A 283 0.87 -46.96 5.42
C GLY A 283 1.78 -47.03 6.63
N GLU A 284 2.60 -46.01 6.85
CA GLU A 284 3.52 -45.90 8.00
C GLU A 284 2.79 -45.70 9.33
N PHE A 285 1.61 -45.10 9.32
CA PHE A 285 0.80 -44.86 10.50
C PHE A 285 -0.11 -46.06 10.84
N ILE A 286 -0.55 -46.81 9.82
CA ILE A 286 -1.41 -48.00 10.00
C ILE A 286 -0.55 -49.22 10.39
N ALA A 287 0.77 -49.14 10.29
CA ALA A 287 1.68 -50.23 10.58
C ALA A 287 1.51 -50.76 12.01
N GLN A 288 1.69 -52.06 12.17
CA GLN A 288 1.56 -52.75 13.45
C GLN A 288 2.41 -52.12 14.57
N ALA A 289 3.63 -51.65 14.25
CA ALA A 289 4.55 -51.03 15.20
C ALA A 289 3.92 -49.78 15.88
N VAL A 290 3.22 -48.94 15.13
CA VAL A 290 2.53 -47.73 15.69
C VAL A 290 1.32 -48.18 16.51
N ALA A 291 0.56 -49.17 16.06
CA ALA A 291 -0.57 -49.72 16.81
C ALA A 291 -0.14 -50.35 18.13
N ASP A 292 0.97 -51.09 18.14
CA ASP A 292 1.51 -51.68 19.36
C ASP A 292 2.06 -50.63 20.33
N TRP A 293 2.74 -49.60 19.79
CA TRP A 293 3.16 -48.43 20.58
C TRP A 293 1.97 -47.74 21.27
N CYS A 294 0.87 -47.53 20.54
CA CYS A 294 -0.35 -46.92 21.10
C CYS A 294 -0.92 -47.78 22.22
N ARG A 295 -1.00 -49.10 22.05
CA ARG A 295 -1.49 -50.00 23.10
C ARG A 295 -0.60 -49.96 24.35
N PHE A 296 0.73 -50.01 24.15
CA PHE A 296 1.68 -49.99 25.25
C PHE A 296 1.59 -48.68 26.07
N ASN A 297 1.44 -47.55 25.40
CA ASN A 297 1.36 -46.26 26.06
C ASN A 297 -0.10 -45.85 26.44
N SER A 298 -1.10 -46.71 26.25
CA SER A 298 -2.53 -46.39 26.49
C SER A 298 -3.05 -45.20 25.71
N VAL A 299 -2.56 -45.03 24.49
CA VAL A 299 -2.92 -43.93 23.57
C VAL A 299 -4.00 -44.43 22.60
N ASN A 300 -5.05 -43.64 22.41
CA ASN A 300 -6.07 -43.93 21.43
C ASN A 300 -5.75 -43.31 20.06
N THR A 301 -6.16 -43.99 19.00
CA THR A 301 -5.96 -43.49 17.64
C THR A 301 -7.24 -42.92 17.07
N ILE A 302 -7.13 -41.79 16.38
CA ILE A 302 -8.22 -41.16 15.63
C ILE A 302 -7.80 -41.13 14.16
N PHE A 303 -8.39 -42.03 13.38
CA PHE A 303 -8.20 -42.04 11.94
C PHE A 303 -9.06 -40.99 11.26
N ILE A 304 -8.52 -40.39 10.20
CA ILE A 304 -9.21 -39.40 9.38
C ILE A 304 -10.00 -40.16 8.33
N ASP A 305 -11.30 -39.85 8.18
CA ASP A 305 -12.12 -40.45 7.14
C ASP A 305 -11.60 -40.08 5.74
N PRO A 306 -11.58 -41.02 4.82
CA PRO A 306 -11.18 -40.73 3.43
C PRO A 306 -11.98 -39.55 2.85
N GLY A 307 -11.28 -38.54 2.30
CA GLY A 307 -11.89 -37.33 1.77
C GLY A 307 -12.33 -36.27 2.78
N SER A 308 -11.94 -36.41 4.05
CA SER A 308 -12.30 -35.50 5.14
C SER A 308 -11.09 -34.68 5.67
N PRO A 309 -10.42 -33.85 4.83
CA PRO A 309 -9.23 -33.08 5.24
C PRO A 309 -9.50 -32.12 6.41
N TRP A 310 -10.77 -31.69 6.59
CA TRP A 310 -11.13 -30.81 7.73
C TRP A 310 -10.91 -31.47 9.10
N GLN A 311 -10.85 -32.80 9.19
CA GLN A 311 -10.56 -33.51 10.41
C GLN A 311 -9.11 -33.33 10.88
N ASN A 312 -8.17 -33.02 9.95
CA ASN A 312 -6.75 -32.73 10.24
C ASN A 312 -6.34 -31.27 9.99
N ALA A 313 -7.31 -30.36 10.03
CA ALA A 313 -7.15 -28.97 9.61
C ALA A 313 -5.99 -28.23 10.30
N TRP A 314 -5.60 -28.61 11.51
CA TRP A 314 -4.58 -27.91 12.28
C TRP A 314 -3.18 -28.24 11.78
N VAL A 315 -2.82 -29.51 11.61
CA VAL A 315 -1.53 -29.89 11.07
C VAL A 315 -1.42 -29.49 9.58
N GLU A 316 -2.50 -29.60 8.81
CA GLU A 316 -2.51 -29.10 7.42
C GLU A 316 -2.28 -27.57 7.35
N SER A 317 -2.91 -26.83 8.28
CA SER A 317 -2.70 -25.38 8.39
C SER A 317 -1.24 -25.07 8.78
N PHE A 318 -0.63 -25.86 9.65
CA PHE A 318 0.79 -25.75 9.99
C PHE A 318 1.65 -26.03 8.75
N ASN A 319 1.44 -27.17 8.09
CA ASN A 319 2.19 -27.58 6.91
C ASN A 319 2.14 -26.53 5.79
N GLY A 320 0.96 -25.94 5.59
CA GLY A 320 0.80 -24.85 4.65
C GLY A 320 1.58 -23.57 5.01
N ARG A 321 1.76 -23.30 6.30
CA ARG A 321 2.59 -22.17 6.78
C ARG A 321 4.07 -22.49 6.72
N PHE A 322 4.46 -23.67 7.17
CA PHE A 322 5.82 -24.15 7.10
C PHE A 322 6.36 -24.14 5.66
N ARG A 323 5.56 -24.64 4.70
CA ARG A 323 5.88 -24.54 3.28
C ARG A 323 6.01 -23.09 2.79
N ASP A 324 5.09 -22.22 3.16
CA ASP A 324 5.08 -20.82 2.71
C ASP A 324 6.20 -19.99 3.35
N GLU A 325 6.51 -20.25 4.62
CA GLU A 325 7.42 -19.42 5.42
C GLU A 325 8.87 -19.94 5.38
N LEU A 326 9.10 -21.22 5.08
CA LEU A 326 10.43 -21.78 4.95
C LEU A 326 10.67 -22.53 3.63
N LEU A 327 9.96 -23.63 3.36
CA LEU A 327 10.30 -24.54 2.26
C LEU A 327 10.28 -23.87 0.87
N ASN A 328 9.38 -22.93 0.63
CA ASN A 328 9.33 -22.17 -0.62
C ASN A 328 10.40 -21.05 -0.71
N LEU A 329 11.09 -20.74 0.36
CA LEU A 329 12.08 -19.66 0.43
C LEU A 329 13.52 -20.19 0.46
N TRP A 330 13.70 -21.45 0.85
CA TRP A 330 15.00 -22.07 1.04
C TRP A 330 15.20 -23.26 0.11
N ARG A 331 16.42 -23.45 -0.34
CA ARG A 331 16.86 -24.64 -1.04
C ARG A 331 17.96 -25.30 -0.21
N PHE A 332 17.75 -26.55 0.17
CA PHE A 332 18.68 -27.29 1.04
C PHE A 332 19.72 -27.98 0.19
N ASP A 333 21.00 -27.74 0.47
CA ASP A 333 22.11 -28.41 -0.20
C ASP A 333 22.32 -29.84 0.32
N SER A 334 21.99 -30.10 1.58
CA SER A 334 22.16 -31.40 2.21
C SER A 334 21.04 -31.74 3.20
N LEU A 335 20.96 -33.03 3.58
CA LEU A 335 20.06 -33.48 4.65
C LEU A 335 20.41 -32.86 6.00
N LEU A 336 21.71 -32.66 6.28
CA LEU A 336 22.17 -32.07 7.54
C LEU A 336 21.74 -30.61 7.64
N GLU A 337 21.94 -29.83 6.58
CA GLU A 337 21.50 -28.46 6.50
C GLU A 337 19.99 -28.36 6.68
N ALA A 338 19.22 -29.22 5.98
CA ALA A 338 17.77 -29.26 6.12
C ALA A 338 17.35 -29.52 7.58
N ARG A 339 18.00 -30.42 8.29
CA ARG A 339 17.72 -30.71 9.70
C ARG A 339 17.94 -29.49 10.58
N VAL A 340 19.06 -28.80 10.41
CA VAL A 340 19.41 -27.63 11.22
C VAL A 340 18.42 -26.49 10.98
N ILE A 341 18.24 -26.13 9.73
CA ILE A 341 17.39 -24.99 9.37
C ILE A 341 15.90 -25.24 9.70
N ILE A 342 15.43 -26.47 9.52
CA ILE A 342 14.05 -26.84 9.85
C ILE A 342 13.84 -26.85 11.37
N GLU A 343 14.83 -27.31 12.14
CA GLU A 343 14.74 -27.27 13.60
C GLU A 343 14.76 -25.83 14.13
N ASP A 344 15.62 -24.95 13.59
CA ASP A 344 15.60 -23.51 13.90
C ASP A 344 14.25 -22.91 13.60
N HIS A 345 13.64 -23.28 12.48
CA HIS A 345 12.28 -22.81 12.13
C HIS A 345 11.22 -23.31 13.12
N ARG A 346 11.31 -24.59 13.59
CA ARG A 346 10.40 -25.14 14.60
C ARG A 346 10.48 -24.35 15.90
N ILE A 347 11.69 -24.08 16.36
CA ILE A 347 11.94 -23.28 17.57
C ILE A 347 11.37 -21.86 17.38
N ASP A 348 11.69 -21.21 16.25
CA ASP A 348 11.20 -19.87 15.93
C ASP A 348 9.65 -19.84 15.85
N TYR A 349 9.04 -20.85 15.27
CA TYR A 349 7.58 -20.99 15.20
C TYR A 349 6.96 -21.04 16.60
N ASN A 350 7.50 -21.84 17.49
CA ASN A 350 6.99 -22.00 18.84
C ASN A 350 7.22 -20.76 19.71
N MET A 351 8.41 -20.14 19.62
CA MET A 351 8.82 -19.06 20.53
C MET A 351 8.41 -17.68 20.06
N ASN A 352 8.31 -17.45 18.73
CA ASN A 352 8.17 -16.10 18.19
C ASN A 352 6.90 -15.87 17.38
N ARG A 353 6.16 -16.92 17.00
CA ARG A 353 5.00 -16.77 16.12
C ARG A 353 3.72 -16.49 16.89
N PRO A 354 3.13 -15.28 16.80
CA PRO A 354 1.89 -14.98 17.51
C PRO A 354 0.69 -15.70 16.85
N HIS A 355 -0.14 -16.33 17.66
CA HIS A 355 -1.36 -17.01 17.27
C HIS A 355 -2.61 -16.26 17.72
N THR A 356 -3.44 -15.85 16.77
CA THR A 356 -4.68 -15.11 17.05
C THR A 356 -5.67 -15.91 17.90
N ALA A 357 -5.65 -17.25 17.76
CA ALA A 357 -6.50 -18.12 18.57
C ALA A 357 -6.10 -18.13 20.07
N HIS A 358 -4.88 -17.73 20.37
CA HIS A 358 -4.31 -17.67 21.74
C HIS A 358 -4.15 -16.22 22.23
N GLY A 359 -4.96 -15.29 21.72
CA GLY A 359 -4.83 -13.88 22.12
C GLY A 359 -3.50 -13.24 21.71
N ASP A 360 -2.91 -13.73 20.63
CA ASP A 360 -1.61 -13.30 20.11
C ASP A 360 -0.38 -13.77 20.89
N LEU A 361 -0.55 -14.66 21.84
CA LEU A 361 0.55 -15.41 22.47
C LEU A 361 1.18 -16.36 21.45
N THR A 362 2.46 -16.67 21.65
CA THR A 362 3.12 -17.76 20.92
C THR A 362 2.65 -19.11 21.46
N PRO A 363 2.86 -20.21 20.72
CA PRO A 363 2.55 -21.54 21.22
C PRO A 363 3.20 -21.85 22.58
N THR A 364 4.47 -21.57 22.75
CA THR A 364 5.19 -21.78 24.01
C THR A 364 4.64 -20.90 25.14
N GLU A 365 4.42 -19.61 24.93
CA GLU A 365 3.84 -18.73 25.95
C GLU A 365 2.45 -19.19 26.38
N PHE A 366 1.63 -19.64 25.43
CA PHE A 366 0.31 -20.15 25.75
C PHE A 366 0.38 -21.46 26.57
N ALA A 367 1.27 -22.38 26.18
CA ALA A 367 1.48 -23.63 26.91
C ALA A 367 1.98 -23.38 28.34
N ASP A 368 2.95 -22.50 28.52
CA ASP A 368 3.50 -22.13 29.83
C ASP A 368 2.47 -21.44 30.71
N GLN A 369 1.70 -20.48 30.14
CA GLN A 369 0.62 -19.82 30.86
C GLN A 369 -0.46 -20.83 31.33
N TRP A 370 -0.77 -21.81 30.48
CA TRP A 370 -1.71 -22.85 30.83
C TRP A 370 -1.17 -23.72 31.95
N ARG A 371 0.11 -24.16 31.91
CA ARG A 371 0.78 -24.93 32.96
C ARG A 371 0.75 -24.20 34.30
N ILE A 372 1.13 -22.91 34.30
CA ILE A 372 1.12 -22.07 35.53
C ILE A 372 -0.28 -21.99 36.13
N ASN A 373 -1.30 -21.76 35.33
CA ASN A 373 -2.67 -21.58 35.78
C ASN A 373 -3.32 -22.89 36.31
N HIS A 374 -2.77 -24.05 35.92
CA HIS A 374 -3.31 -25.36 36.26
C HIS A 374 -2.35 -26.23 37.11
N GLN A 375 -1.27 -25.62 37.62
CA GLN A 375 -0.46 -26.31 38.65
C GLN A 375 -1.33 -26.57 39.88
N PRO A 376 -1.31 -27.81 40.47
CA PRO A 376 -1.95 -28.05 41.72
C PRO A 376 -1.37 -27.08 42.75
N LYS A 377 -2.22 -26.26 43.37
CA LYS A 377 -1.79 -25.44 44.50
C LYS A 377 -1.29 -26.41 45.55
N VAL A 378 0.02 -26.42 45.80
CA VAL A 378 0.60 -27.14 46.95
C VAL A 378 -0.04 -26.50 48.18
N ALA A 379 -0.90 -27.23 48.87
CA ALA A 379 -1.54 -26.82 50.11
C ALA A 379 -0.51 -26.88 51.26
#